data_34b58023f591077b58ceac93bbcb291c
#
_entry.id   34b58023f591077b58ceac93bbcb291c
#
_cell.length_a   1.000
_cell.length_b   1.000
_cell.length_c   1.000
_cell.angle_alpha   90.00
_cell.angle_beta   90.00
_cell.angle_gamma   90.00
#
_symmetry.space_group_name_H-M   'P 1'
#
loop_
_entity.id
_entity.type
_entity.pdbx_description
1 polymer ?
#
loop_
_entity_poly.entity_id
_entity_poly.type
_entity_poly.pdbx_seq_one_letter_code
_entity_poly.pdbx_strand_id
1 'polypeptide(L)'
;MTVNSVCHRDYSIKGTEIQIKMFDDRLVFETPGKLPGIVRTDNIRHTHFSRNPKIAEYLKAYDYVKEFGEGVDRMCRELSAIGTKEPQYHLVAFIMKASVWANVLEEGQEKTISDQKRPESDQKDSETTQKLPRNYLWI
;
A
#
# COMPACT_ATOMS: atom_id res chain seq x y z
N MET A 1 -1.31 2.52 3.02
CA MET A 1 -1.56 1.37 3.95
C MET A 1 -0.78 1.50 5.26
N THR A 2 0.54 1.74 5.27
CA THR A 2 1.35 1.83 6.51
C THR A 2 0.81 2.86 7.50
N VAL A 3 0.50 4.07 7.05
CA VAL A 3 -0.10 5.12 7.88
C VAL A 3 -1.45 4.67 8.46
N ASN A 4 -2.30 4.04 7.65
CA ASN A 4 -3.55 3.46 8.14
C ASN A 4 -3.31 2.45 9.26
N SER A 5 -2.32 1.58 9.11
CA SER A 5 -1.97 0.60 10.16
C SER A 5 -1.57 1.29 11.46
N VAL A 6 -0.77 2.37 11.38
CA VAL A 6 -0.37 3.16 12.57
C VAL A 6 -1.55 3.89 13.18
N CYS A 7 -2.37 4.56 12.36
CA CYS A 7 -3.54 5.33 12.84
C CYS A 7 -4.63 4.45 13.46
N HIS A 8 -4.78 3.22 12.98
CA HIS A 8 -5.88 2.34 13.38
C HIS A 8 -5.45 1.17 14.29
N ARG A 9 -4.15 1.04 14.60
CA ARG A 9 -3.66 0.05 15.57
C ARG A 9 -4.33 0.24 16.93
N ASP A 10 -4.66 -0.86 17.58
CA ASP A 10 -5.06 -0.86 18.99
C ASP A 10 -3.82 -0.93 19.88
N TYR A 11 -3.43 0.22 20.43
CA TYR A 11 -2.24 0.34 21.26
C TYR A 11 -2.43 -0.22 22.69
N SER A 12 -3.65 -0.62 23.08
CA SER A 12 -3.90 -1.34 24.32
C SER A 12 -3.44 -2.80 24.26
N ILE A 13 -3.37 -3.37 23.04
CA ILE A 13 -2.93 -4.74 22.83
C ILE A 13 -1.39 -4.76 22.85
N LYS A 14 -0.84 -5.33 23.90
CA LYS A 14 0.61 -5.51 24.09
C LYS A 14 1.07 -6.87 23.53
N GLY A 15 2.37 -6.99 23.26
CA GLY A 15 2.96 -8.25 22.77
C GLY A 15 2.65 -8.58 21.31
N THR A 16 2.11 -7.61 20.56
CA THR A 16 1.87 -7.72 19.12
C THR A 16 2.37 -6.47 18.41
N GLU A 17 2.66 -6.59 17.14
CA GLU A 17 3.17 -5.50 16.31
C GLU A 17 2.40 -5.40 14.98
N ILE A 18 2.57 -4.28 14.27
CA ILE A 18 2.15 -4.14 12.89
C ILE A 18 3.13 -4.96 12.06
N GLN A 19 2.63 -5.86 11.23
CA GLN A 19 3.45 -6.65 10.32
C GLN A 19 3.09 -6.31 8.87
N ILE A 20 4.12 -6.14 8.05
CA ILE A 20 3.98 -5.98 6.61
C ILE A 20 4.67 -7.17 5.96
N LYS A 21 3.89 -8.01 5.29
CA LYS A 21 4.37 -9.22 4.62
C LYS A 21 4.33 -8.99 3.12
N MET A 22 5.47 -9.20 2.48
CA MET A 22 5.59 -9.12 1.03
C MET A 22 5.57 -10.53 0.45
N PHE A 23 4.68 -10.74 -0.53
CA PHE A 23 4.59 -11.92 -1.36
C PHE A 23 4.85 -11.52 -2.82
N ASP A 24 5.06 -12.48 -3.69
CA ASP A 24 5.35 -12.22 -5.11
C ASP A 24 4.20 -11.46 -5.80
N ASP A 25 2.96 -11.71 -5.37
CA ASP A 25 1.73 -11.17 -5.97
C ASP A 25 1.04 -10.10 -5.14
N ARG A 26 1.41 -9.90 -3.86
CA ARG A 26 0.69 -8.99 -2.95
C ARG A 26 1.49 -8.54 -1.74
N LEU A 27 1.05 -7.43 -1.16
CA LEU A 27 1.43 -6.99 0.19
C LEU A 27 0.28 -7.27 1.15
N VAL A 28 0.60 -7.77 2.34
CA VAL A 28 -0.36 -7.99 3.42
C VAL A 28 0.06 -7.17 4.63
N PHE A 29 -0.85 -6.30 5.07
CA PHE A 29 -0.68 -5.48 6.27
C PHE A 29 -1.50 -6.11 7.39
N GLU A 30 -0.85 -6.53 8.47
CA GLU A 30 -1.50 -7.07 9.65
C GLU A 30 -1.41 -6.05 10.78
N THR A 31 -2.55 -5.59 11.25
CA THR A 31 -2.64 -4.54 12.27
C THR A 31 -3.45 -5.05 13.46
N PRO A 32 -2.87 -5.06 14.69
CA PRO A 32 -3.59 -5.42 15.89
C PRO A 32 -4.74 -4.44 16.17
N GLY A 33 -5.95 -4.96 16.33
CA GLY A 33 -7.16 -4.22 16.66
C GLY A 33 -8.36 -4.69 15.84
N LYS A 34 -9.51 -4.83 16.49
CA LYS A 34 -10.80 -5.07 15.81
C LYS A 34 -11.26 -3.79 15.15
N LEU A 35 -12.11 -3.91 14.14
CA LEU A 35 -12.81 -2.73 13.61
C LEU A 35 -13.68 -2.09 14.69
N PRO A 36 -13.73 -0.76 14.78
CA PRO A 36 -14.58 -0.06 15.73
C PRO A 36 -16.08 -0.27 15.39
N GLY A 37 -16.91 -0.37 16.41
CA GLY A 37 -18.27 -0.82 16.45
C GLY A 37 -19.19 -0.70 15.21
N ILE A 38 -19.13 0.42 14.51
CA ILE A 38 -19.94 0.66 13.30
C ILE A 38 -19.22 0.33 12.00
N VAL A 39 -17.88 0.17 12.03
CA VAL A 39 -17.08 -0.15 10.85
C VAL A 39 -17.03 -1.65 10.65
N ARG A 40 -17.26 -2.09 9.43
CA ARG A 40 -17.17 -3.48 8.98
C ARG A 40 -16.33 -3.54 7.72
N THR A 41 -15.90 -4.73 7.34
CA THR A 41 -15.12 -4.94 6.11
C THR A 41 -15.87 -4.57 4.84
N ASP A 42 -17.19 -4.66 4.86
CA ASP A 42 -18.09 -4.33 3.74
C ASP A 42 -18.40 -2.84 3.63
N ASN A 43 -18.31 -2.07 4.73
CA ASN A 43 -18.59 -0.64 4.73
C ASN A 43 -17.36 0.25 4.98
N ILE A 44 -16.17 -0.32 5.10
CA ILE A 44 -14.91 0.37 5.48
C ILE A 44 -14.57 1.53 4.53
N ARG A 45 -15.02 1.47 3.29
CA ARG A 45 -14.81 2.52 2.29
C ARG A 45 -15.63 3.77 2.57
N HIS A 46 -16.81 3.60 3.14
CA HIS A 46 -17.81 4.67 3.33
C HIS A 46 -17.99 5.08 4.80
N THR A 47 -17.30 4.40 5.70
CA THR A 47 -17.42 4.65 7.14
C THR A 47 -16.12 5.16 7.69
N HIS A 48 -16.14 6.37 8.25
CA HIS A 48 -14.96 7.02 8.80
C HIS A 48 -14.94 6.92 10.30
N PHE A 49 -13.89 6.38 10.84
CA PHE A 49 -13.64 6.31 12.28
C PHE A 49 -12.15 6.41 12.56
N SER A 50 -11.74 7.37 13.36
CA SER A 50 -10.37 7.47 13.81
C SER A 50 -10.22 6.80 15.18
N ARG A 51 -9.46 5.71 15.25
CA ARG A 51 -9.16 5.06 16.53
C ARG A 51 -8.21 5.89 17.38
N ASN A 52 -7.20 6.48 16.75
CA ASN A 52 -6.17 7.26 17.42
C ASN A 52 -6.12 8.68 16.81
N PRO A 53 -7.08 9.55 17.14
CA PRO A 53 -7.22 10.86 16.50
C PRO A 53 -5.98 11.75 16.69
N LYS A 54 -5.33 11.69 17.86
CA LYS A 54 -4.10 12.46 18.12
C LYS A 54 -2.92 11.99 17.27
N ILE A 55 -2.80 10.69 17.01
CA ILE A 55 -1.78 10.15 16.10
C ILE A 55 -2.05 10.59 14.67
N ALA A 56 -3.31 10.51 14.24
CA ALA A 56 -3.71 10.95 12.91
C ALA A 56 -3.50 12.46 12.71
N GLU A 57 -3.80 13.29 13.71
CA GLU A 57 -3.54 14.73 13.71
C GLU A 57 -2.03 15.04 13.62
N TYR A 58 -1.21 14.33 14.41
CA TYR A 58 0.24 14.47 14.34
C TYR A 58 0.78 14.12 12.96
N LEU A 59 0.35 12.99 12.38
CA LEU A 59 0.76 12.58 11.05
C LEU A 59 0.26 13.54 9.96
N LYS A 60 -0.89 14.19 10.16
CA LYS A 60 -1.39 15.25 9.27
C LYS A 60 -0.49 16.49 9.31
N ALA A 61 0.02 16.88 10.48
CA ALA A 61 0.94 18.01 10.61
C ALA A 61 2.26 17.84 9.84
N TYR A 62 2.63 16.59 9.53
CA TYR A 62 3.79 16.21 8.72
C TYR A 62 3.44 15.77 7.28
N ASP A 63 2.25 16.09 6.80
CA ASP A 63 1.74 15.74 5.46
C ASP A 63 1.65 14.23 5.16
N TYR A 64 1.69 13.39 6.19
CA TYR A 64 1.50 11.96 6.04
C TYR A 64 0.03 11.56 5.90
N VAL A 65 -0.88 12.37 6.35
CA VAL A 65 -2.33 12.24 6.19
C VAL A 65 -2.85 13.52 5.56
N LYS A 66 -3.44 13.45 4.37
CA LYS A 66 -3.96 14.64 3.70
C LYS A 66 -5.31 15.05 4.26
N GLU A 67 -6.28 14.12 4.23
CA GLU A 67 -7.62 14.33 4.76
C GLU A 67 -8.08 13.14 5.58
N PHE A 68 -8.86 13.41 6.63
CA PHE A 68 -9.40 12.34 7.47
C PHE A 68 -10.54 11.63 6.74
N GLY A 69 -10.45 10.30 6.67
CA GLY A 69 -11.49 9.45 6.12
C GLY A 69 -11.36 9.12 4.63
N GLU A 70 -10.49 9.75 3.88
CA GLU A 70 -10.32 9.48 2.44
C GLU A 70 -9.30 8.39 2.10
N GLY A 71 -8.57 7.87 3.10
CA GLY A 71 -7.44 6.97 2.86
C GLY A 71 -7.80 5.70 2.10
N VAL A 72 -8.92 5.08 2.45
CA VAL A 72 -9.37 3.84 1.79
C VAL A 72 -9.90 4.13 0.39
N ASP A 73 -10.72 5.17 0.23
CA ASP A 73 -11.29 5.53 -1.06
C ASP A 73 -10.20 5.95 -2.06
N ARG A 74 -9.25 6.75 -1.62
CA ARG A 74 -8.10 7.14 -2.42
C ARG A 74 -7.29 5.93 -2.88
N MET A 75 -7.03 4.99 -1.98
CA MET A 75 -6.30 3.76 -2.29
C MET A 75 -7.05 2.91 -3.33
N CYS A 76 -8.36 2.75 -3.19
CA CYS A 76 -9.18 2.06 -4.18
C CYS A 76 -9.09 2.73 -5.55
N ARG A 77 -9.18 4.06 -5.61
CA ARG A 77 -9.03 4.81 -6.88
C ARG A 77 -7.67 4.62 -7.51
N GLU A 78 -6.59 4.71 -6.74
CA GLU A 78 -5.22 4.57 -7.24
C GLU A 78 -4.94 3.14 -7.72
N LEU A 79 -5.40 2.12 -7.01
CA LEU A 79 -5.27 0.72 -7.43
C LEU A 79 -6.09 0.42 -8.70
N SER A 80 -7.30 0.95 -8.77
CA SER A 80 -8.13 0.84 -9.98
C SER A 80 -7.46 1.49 -11.19
N ALA A 81 -6.83 2.64 -11.02
CA ALA A 81 -6.14 3.36 -12.09
C ALA A 81 -4.96 2.57 -12.70
N ILE A 82 -4.31 1.71 -11.92
CA ILE A 82 -3.25 0.81 -12.40
C ILE A 82 -3.74 -0.59 -12.77
N GLY A 83 -5.07 -0.80 -12.79
CA GLY A 83 -5.68 -2.06 -13.21
C GLY A 83 -5.57 -3.20 -12.21
N THR A 84 -5.29 -2.92 -10.92
CA THR A 84 -5.25 -3.93 -9.88
C THR A 84 -6.58 -4.06 -9.14
N LYS A 85 -6.72 -5.17 -8.41
CA LYS A 85 -7.90 -5.42 -7.57
C LYS A 85 -7.96 -4.44 -6.40
N GLU A 86 -9.18 -4.12 -5.97
CA GLU A 86 -9.38 -3.36 -4.73
C GLU A 86 -8.78 -4.10 -3.52
N PRO A 87 -8.37 -3.36 -2.48
CA PRO A 87 -7.83 -3.96 -1.28
C PRO A 87 -8.86 -4.87 -0.62
N GLN A 88 -8.44 -6.01 -0.13
CA GLN A 88 -9.31 -6.91 0.63
C GLN A 88 -8.99 -6.81 2.12
N TYR A 89 -10.04 -6.75 2.92
CA TYR A 89 -9.96 -6.63 4.36
C TYR A 89 -10.54 -7.88 5.03
N HIS A 90 -9.76 -8.48 5.94
CA HIS A 90 -10.19 -9.62 6.73
C HIS A 90 -9.85 -9.40 8.19
N LEU A 91 -10.82 -9.69 9.07
CA LEU A 91 -10.59 -9.69 10.49
C LEU A 91 -10.39 -11.13 10.97
N VAL A 92 -9.22 -11.44 11.52
CA VAL A 92 -8.91 -12.75 12.10
C VAL A 92 -8.62 -12.54 13.57
N ALA A 93 -9.50 -13.01 14.44
CA ALA A 93 -9.49 -12.77 15.88
C ALA A 93 -9.45 -11.26 16.19
N PHE A 94 -8.31 -10.73 16.57
CA PHE A 94 -8.10 -9.31 16.85
C PHE A 94 -7.08 -8.65 15.90
N ILE A 95 -6.72 -9.32 14.79
CA ILE A 95 -5.81 -8.80 13.78
C ILE A 95 -6.60 -8.42 12.53
N MET A 96 -6.55 -7.15 12.15
CA MET A 96 -7.02 -6.71 10.85
C MET A 96 -5.95 -6.96 9.80
N LYS A 97 -6.32 -7.72 8.77
CA LYS A 97 -5.47 -7.98 7.59
C LYS A 97 -6.00 -7.20 6.41
N ALA A 98 -5.13 -6.42 5.79
CA ALA A 98 -5.42 -5.74 4.55
C ALA A 98 -4.45 -6.23 3.47
N SER A 99 -4.98 -6.77 2.38
CA SER A 99 -4.21 -7.30 1.25
C SER A 99 -4.33 -6.38 0.05
N VAL A 100 -3.19 -6.02 -0.53
CA VAL A 100 -3.07 -5.20 -1.75
C VAL A 100 -2.28 -6.00 -2.77
N TRP A 101 -2.87 -6.24 -3.95
CA TRP A 101 -2.25 -7.03 -5.00
C TRP A 101 -1.39 -6.18 -5.91
N ALA A 102 -0.29 -6.76 -6.38
CA ALA A 102 0.45 -6.23 -7.51
C ALA A 102 -0.34 -6.47 -8.81
N ASN A 103 -0.12 -5.62 -9.80
CA ASN A 103 -0.56 -5.94 -11.16
C ASN A 103 0.42 -6.97 -11.72
N VAL A 104 0.15 -8.25 -11.49
CA VAL A 104 0.87 -9.32 -12.17
C VAL A 104 0.38 -9.28 -13.61
N LEU A 105 1.18 -8.70 -14.49
CA LEU A 105 0.98 -8.87 -15.92
C LEU A 105 0.99 -10.39 -16.15
N GLU A 106 -0.13 -10.90 -16.67
CA GLU A 106 -0.19 -12.31 -17.07
C GLU A 106 1.00 -12.57 -17.99
N GLU A 107 1.95 -13.39 -17.52
CA GLU A 107 3.00 -13.95 -18.36
C GLU A 107 2.33 -14.83 -19.41
N GLY A 108 1.96 -14.24 -20.55
CA GLY A 108 1.19 -14.93 -21.59
C GLY A 108 1.08 -14.17 -22.92
N GLN A 109 1.82 -13.08 -23.10
CA GLN A 109 2.05 -12.54 -24.42
C GLN A 109 3.55 -12.33 -24.64
N GLU A 110 4.22 -13.39 -25.05
CA GLU A 110 5.48 -13.29 -25.77
C GLU A 110 5.28 -12.36 -26.96
N LYS A 111 5.67 -11.10 -26.83
CA LYS A 111 5.97 -10.28 -27.98
C LYS A 111 7.23 -10.88 -28.62
N THR A 112 7.04 -11.65 -29.66
CA THR A 112 8.07 -12.01 -30.61
C THR A 112 8.74 -10.74 -31.08
N ILE A 113 9.87 -10.38 -30.46
CA ILE A 113 10.75 -9.35 -30.99
C ILE A 113 11.58 -10.07 -32.03
N SER A 114 11.16 -9.93 -33.28
CA SER A 114 11.92 -10.31 -34.45
C SER A 114 13.30 -9.65 -34.40
N ASP A 115 14.32 -10.50 -34.60
CA ASP A 115 15.72 -10.16 -34.81
C ASP A 115 15.94 -8.84 -35.55
N GLN A 116 16.45 -7.84 -34.86
CA GLN A 116 17.19 -6.76 -35.51
C GLN A 116 18.59 -6.68 -34.90
N LYS A 117 19.54 -6.95 -35.80
CA LYS A 117 20.97 -6.90 -35.66
C LYS A 117 21.48 -5.78 -34.75
N ARG A 118 22.34 -6.19 -33.85
CA ARG A 118 23.25 -5.34 -33.06
C ARG A 118 24.39 -4.86 -33.99
N PRO A 119 24.74 -3.58 -34.06
CA PRO A 119 26.09 -3.14 -34.45
C PRO A 119 26.98 -3.10 -33.23
N GLU A 120 28.13 -3.72 -33.36
CA GLU A 120 29.28 -3.52 -32.47
C GLU A 120 29.83 -2.11 -32.66
N SER A 121 30.16 -1.42 -31.60
CA SER A 121 31.42 -0.80 -31.27
C SER A 121 31.30 0.30 -30.21
N ASP A 122 32.28 0.24 -29.35
CA ASP A 122 33.02 1.26 -28.62
C ASP A 122 32.59 1.59 -27.17
N GLN A 123 33.54 1.13 -26.36
CA GLN A 123 33.83 1.54 -24.98
C GLN A 123 33.93 3.07 -24.87
N LYS A 124 33.28 3.63 -23.83
CA LYS A 124 33.89 4.65 -22.98
C LYS A 124 33.11 4.87 -21.70
N ASP A 125 33.88 4.81 -20.62
CA ASP A 125 33.53 5.14 -19.26
C ASP A 125 32.81 6.50 -19.13
N SER A 126 31.79 6.56 -18.30
CA SER A 126 31.60 7.69 -17.37
C SER A 126 30.45 7.36 -16.36
N GLU A 127 30.86 7.35 -15.11
CA GLU A 127 29.99 7.40 -13.94
C GLU A 127 28.95 8.53 -14.10
N THR A 128 27.69 8.16 -14.00
CA THR A 128 26.65 9.15 -13.68
C THR A 128 25.67 8.50 -12.74
N THR A 129 25.84 8.82 -11.47
CA THR A 129 24.90 8.57 -10.41
C THR A 129 23.58 9.30 -10.72
N GLN A 130 22.62 8.60 -11.31
CA GLN A 130 21.28 9.14 -11.47
C GLN A 130 20.55 9.13 -10.11
N LYS A 131 20.36 10.32 -9.56
CA LYS A 131 19.46 10.57 -8.44
C LYS A 131 18.06 10.17 -8.87
N LEU A 132 17.48 9.15 -8.22
CA LEU A 132 16.07 8.80 -8.29
C LEU A 132 15.21 10.00 -7.86
N PRO A 133 14.14 10.31 -8.57
CA PRO A 133 13.24 11.39 -8.17
C PRO A 133 12.52 11.03 -6.86
N ARG A 134 12.52 11.98 -5.92
CA ARG A 134 11.97 11.88 -4.55
C ARG A 134 10.44 11.83 -4.46
N ASN A 135 9.74 11.32 -5.46
CA ASN A 135 8.28 11.40 -5.51
C ASN A 135 7.52 10.10 -5.23
N TYR A 136 8.18 9.08 -4.67
CA TYR A 136 7.52 7.82 -4.29
C TYR A 136 7.66 7.51 -2.81
N LEU A 137 7.31 8.46 -1.96
CA LEU A 137 6.99 8.20 -0.55
C LEU A 137 5.46 8.15 -0.45
N TRP A 138 4.92 6.96 -0.63
CA TRP A 138 3.52 6.65 -0.44
C TRP A 138 3.23 6.48 1.05
N ILE A 139 2.45 7.37 1.53
CA ILE A 139 1.90 7.28 2.88
C ILE A 139 0.40 7.32 2.79
#